data_a350add814333c122973568e4d4ea9c2
#
_entry.id   a350add814333c122973568e4d4ea9c2
#
_cell.length_a   1.000
_cell.length_b   1.000
_cell.length_c   1.000
_cell.angle_alpha   90.00
_cell.angle_beta   90.00
_cell.angle_gamma   90.00
#
_symmetry.space_group_name_H-M   'P 1'
#
loop_
_entity.id
_entity.type
_entity.pdbx_description
1 polymer ?
#
loop_
_entity_poly.entity_id
_entity_poly.type
_entity_poly.pdbx_seq_one_letter_code
_entity_poly.pdbx_strand_id
1 'polypeptide(L)'
;LTYPGGVAVATILKSPGAGVRKAIILLAAALISAIVHFTTIETGVSNWNLGAIIGLPEYMNGIWYLSLMTVGVGFIAGRGGIAFIIGGFVAYWFLSPALSLMNAFPLDETGQVINEPGPLRLLLYRPFGIGMLIGGAVMGVILASPLIVSAVKSMQKAAKVTTGISKDEMPIKLLYFAVL
;
A
#
# COMPACT_ATOMS: atom_id res chain seq x y z
N LEU A 1 -8.80 -10.79 4.78
CA LEU A 1 -7.85 -9.71 4.49
C LEU A 1 -6.51 -10.34 4.10
N THR A 2 -6.14 -10.24 2.83
CA THR A 2 -4.82 -10.65 2.36
C THR A 2 -3.87 -9.49 2.55
N TYR A 3 -2.86 -9.65 3.41
CA TYR A 3 -1.77 -8.68 3.57
C TYR A 3 -0.69 -8.98 2.52
N PRO A 4 -0.59 -8.22 1.41
CA PRO A 4 0.33 -8.54 0.32
C PRO A 4 1.78 -8.61 0.78
N GLY A 5 2.19 -7.71 1.69
CA GLY A 5 3.53 -7.72 2.27
C GLY A 5 3.82 -8.98 3.10
N GLY A 6 2.87 -9.44 3.92
CA GLY A 6 3.00 -10.66 4.70
C GLY A 6 3.10 -11.91 3.84
N VAL A 7 2.31 -11.97 2.75
CA VAL A 7 2.36 -13.08 1.78
C VAL A 7 3.71 -13.10 1.06
N ALA A 8 4.23 -11.93 0.66
CA ALA A 8 5.54 -11.82 0.02
C ALA A 8 6.66 -12.33 0.94
N VAL A 9 6.70 -11.87 2.20
CA VAL A 9 7.69 -12.30 3.19
C VAL A 9 7.58 -13.80 3.48
N ALA A 10 6.37 -14.32 3.67
CA ALA A 10 6.16 -15.77 3.88
C ALA A 10 6.63 -16.61 2.68
N THR A 11 6.44 -16.11 1.46
CA THR A 11 6.90 -16.77 0.23
C THR A 11 8.43 -16.76 0.14
N ILE A 12 9.07 -15.64 0.49
CA ILE A 12 10.53 -15.53 0.54
C ILE A 12 11.11 -16.47 1.59
N LEU A 13 10.53 -16.53 2.79
CA LEU A 13 10.99 -17.42 3.88
C LEU A 13 10.82 -18.91 3.55
N LYS A 14 9.82 -19.28 2.74
CA LYS A 14 9.63 -20.64 2.26
C LYS A 14 10.51 -21.00 1.05
N SER A 15 11.16 -20.04 0.42
CA SER A 15 11.94 -20.25 -0.81
C SER A 15 13.23 -21.06 -0.61
N PRO A 16 13.96 -21.04 0.52
CA PRO A 16 15.18 -21.83 0.70
C PRO A 16 14.99 -23.36 0.54
N GLY A 17 13.76 -23.87 0.79
CA GLY A 17 13.43 -25.28 0.58
C GLY A 17 12.82 -25.60 -0.80
N ALA A 18 12.70 -24.64 -1.68
CA ALA A 18 11.90 -24.76 -2.90
C ALA A 18 12.69 -25.25 -4.14
N GLY A 19 13.95 -25.65 -3.98
CA GLY A 19 14.77 -26.28 -5.01
C GLY A 19 15.45 -25.29 -5.98
N VAL A 20 16.44 -25.82 -6.68
CA VAL A 20 17.33 -25.08 -7.62
C VAL A 20 16.55 -24.32 -8.70
N ARG A 21 15.43 -24.87 -9.18
CA ARG A 21 14.62 -24.23 -10.22
C ARG A 21 14.08 -22.85 -9.81
N LYS A 22 13.61 -22.69 -8.56
CA LYS A 22 13.13 -21.39 -8.08
C LYS A 22 14.27 -20.41 -7.86
N ALA A 23 15.42 -20.88 -7.41
CA ALA A 23 16.62 -20.05 -7.28
C ALA A 23 17.08 -19.50 -8.65
N ILE A 24 17.06 -20.32 -9.70
CA ILE A 24 17.39 -19.88 -11.06
C ILE A 24 16.40 -18.82 -11.56
N ILE A 25 15.10 -19.01 -11.34
CA ILE A 25 14.06 -18.03 -11.74
C ILE A 25 14.26 -16.70 -11.01
N LEU A 26 14.57 -16.72 -9.72
CA LEU A 26 14.87 -15.50 -8.95
C LEU A 26 16.12 -14.79 -9.46
N LEU A 27 17.18 -15.55 -9.73
CA LEU A 27 18.43 -15.00 -10.29
C LEU A 27 18.18 -14.36 -11.66
N ALA A 28 17.46 -15.06 -12.54
CA ALA A 28 17.12 -14.56 -13.87
C ALA A 28 16.25 -13.28 -13.78
N ALA A 29 15.25 -13.25 -12.91
CA ALA A 29 14.42 -12.07 -12.69
C ALA A 29 15.23 -10.89 -12.14
N ALA A 30 16.17 -11.13 -11.22
CA ALA A 30 17.07 -10.11 -10.68
C ALA A 30 18.00 -9.54 -11.77
N LEU A 31 18.59 -10.40 -12.61
CA LEU A 31 19.42 -9.96 -13.72
C LEU A 31 18.66 -9.14 -14.76
N ILE A 32 17.45 -9.60 -15.17
CA ILE A 32 16.60 -8.86 -16.09
C ILE A 32 16.23 -7.50 -15.50
N SER A 33 15.85 -7.45 -14.22
CA SER A 33 15.50 -6.20 -13.54
C SER A 33 16.71 -5.25 -13.47
N ALA A 34 17.90 -5.75 -13.20
CA ALA A 34 19.12 -4.95 -13.17
C ALA A 34 19.45 -4.37 -14.57
N ILE A 35 19.34 -5.19 -15.63
CA ILE A 35 19.58 -4.74 -17.01
C ILE A 35 18.58 -3.65 -17.40
N VAL A 36 17.29 -3.87 -17.17
CA VAL A 36 16.25 -2.88 -17.50
C VAL A 36 16.46 -1.59 -16.70
N HIS A 37 16.81 -1.69 -15.42
CA HIS A 37 17.05 -0.50 -14.59
C HIS A 37 18.28 0.28 -15.07
N PHE A 38 19.35 -0.43 -15.40
CA PHE A 38 20.59 0.19 -15.90
C PHE A 38 20.36 0.88 -17.25
N THR A 39 19.68 0.21 -18.18
CA THR A 39 19.35 0.81 -19.49
C THR A 39 18.43 2.01 -19.36
N THR A 40 17.46 2.00 -18.46
CA THR A 40 16.56 3.16 -18.25
C THR A 40 17.28 4.36 -17.63
N ILE A 41 18.28 4.15 -16.78
CA ILE A 41 19.12 5.23 -16.23
C ILE A 41 20.02 5.83 -17.32
N GLU A 42 20.74 5.00 -18.06
CA GLU A 42 21.69 5.44 -19.07
C GLU A 42 21.01 6.15 -20.27
N THR A 43 19.85 5.67 -20.69
CA THR A 43 19.12 6.26 -21.82
C THR A 43 18.28 7.47 -21.44
N GLY A 44 18.11 7.79 -20.16
CA GLY A 44 17.23 8.87 -19.70
C GLY A 44 15.75 8.65 -20.00
N VAL A 45 15.37 7.49 -20.58
CA VAL A 45 13.98 7.15 -20.97
C VAL A 45 13.20 6.58 -19.77
N SER A 46 13.46 7.08 -18.59
CA SER A 46 12.74 6.59 -17.38
C SER A 46 11.31 7.09 -17.30
N ASN A 47 11.02 8.25 -17.90
CA ASN A 47 9.72 8.91 -17.76
C ASN A 47 9.15 9.28 -19.14
N TRP A 48 8.06 8.66 -19.52
CA TRP A 48 7.32 9.02 -20.72
C TRP A 48 6.22 10.00 -20.34
N ASN A 49 6.39 11.26 -20.71
CA ASN A 49 5.36 12.27 -20.48
C ASN A 49 4.32 12.25 -21.60
N LEU A 50 3.40 11.28 -21.53
CA LEU A 50 2.27 11.21 -22.47
C LEU A 50 1.31 12.39 -22.30
N GLY A 51 1.23 12.97 -21.11
CA GLY A 51 0.42 14.15 -20.83
C GLY A 51 0.84 15.34 -21.68
N ALA A 52 2.15 15.57 -21.84
CA ALA A 52 2.67 16.65 -22.69
C ALA A 52 2.32 16.45 -24.17
N ILE A 53 2.28 15.20 -24.66
CA ILE A 53 1.92 14.88 -26.05
C ILE A 53 0.44 15.20 -26.32
N ILE A 54 -0.44 14.98 -25.33
CA ILE A 54 -1.90 15.16 -25.44
C ILE A 54 -2.31 16.60 -25.05
N GLY A 55 -1.35 17.41 -24.52
CA GLY A 55 -1.63 18.76 -24.05
C GLY A 55 -2.35 18.83 -22.71
N LEU A 56 -2.19 17.81 -21.84
CA LEU A 56 -2.76 17.83 -20.50
C LEU A 56 -1.98 18.78 -19.59
N PRO A 57 -2.66 19.46 -18.66
CA PRO A 57 -2.00 20.23 -17.61
C PRO A 57 -1.06 19.35 -16.77
N GLU A 58 0.05 19.90 -16.35
CA GLU A 58 1.09 19.15 -15.60
C GLU A 58 0.56 18.50 -14.33
N TYR A 59 -0.36 19.15 -13.62
CA TYR A 59 -0.96 18.64 -12.38
C TYR A 59 -1.80 17.36 -12.58
N MET A 60 -2.18 17.02 -13.82
CA MET A 60 -2.94 15.78 -14.11
C MET A 60 -2.06 14.52 -14.18
N ASN A 61 -0.76 14.64 -13.97
CA ASN A 61 0.20 13.53 -13.97
C ASN A 61 0.04 12.56 -15.16
N GLY A 62 0.38 13.02 -16.35
CA GLY A 62 0.46 12.19 -17.55
C GLY A 62 1.81 11.46 -17.72
N ILE A 63 2.63 11.40 -16.66
CA ILE A 63 3.96 10.79 -16.68
C ILE A 63 3.85 9.29 -16.41
N TRP A 64 4.35 8.48 -17.33
CA TRP A 64 4.42 7.03 -17.21
C TRP A 64 5.85 6.60 -16.93
N TYR A 65 5.99 5.77 -15.90
CA TYR A 65 7.27 5.21 -15.47
C TYR A 65 7.21 3.69 -15.47
N LEU A 66 8.09 3.06 -16.24
CA LEU A 66 8.22 1.60 -16.25
C LEU A 66 9.12 1.15 -15.09
N SER A 67 8.53 0.59 -14.06
CA SER A 67 9.25 0.00 -12.93
C SER A 67 8.91 -1.47 -12.77
N LEU A 68 9.88 -2.35 -12.98
CA LEU A 68 9.70 -3.79 -12.76
C LEU A 68 9.40 -4.13 -11.30
N MET A 69 9.91 -3.32 -10.36
CA MET A 69 9.56 -3.43 -8.95
C MET A 69 8.07 -3.20 -8.73
N THR A 70 7.51 -2.14 -9.32
CA THR A 70 6.08 -1.83 -9.21
C THR A 70 5.21 -2.91 -9.85
N VAL A 71 5.65 -3.46 -10.99
CA VAL A 71 4.99 -4.60 -11.64
C VAL A 71 4.97 -5.81 -10.70
N GLY A 72 6.11 -6.14 -10.08
CA GLY A 72 6.20 -7.25 -9.11
C GLY A 72 5.29 -7.04 -7.89
N VAL A 73 5.26 -5.85 -7.33
CA VAL A 73 4.35 -5.50 -6.23
C VAL A 73 2.89 -5.62 -6.67
N GLY A 74 2.55 -5.23 -7.89
CA GLY A 74 1.21 -5.36 -8.46
C GLY A 74 0.76 -6.83 -8.55
N PHE A 75 1.65 -7.73 -8.97
CA PHE A 75 1.37 -9.18 -8.99
C PHE A 75 1.12 -9.73 -7.59
N ILE A 76 1.89 -9.31 -6.58
CA ILE A 76 1.71 -9.75 -5.20
C ILE A 76 0.43 -9.18 -4.59
N ALA A 77 0.14 -7.90 -4.85
CA ALA A 77 -1.04 -7.21 -4.34
C ALA A 77 -2.35 -7.74 -4.97
N GLY A 78 -2.28 -8.26 -6.20
CA GLY A 78 -3.44 -8.77 -6.92
C GLY A 78 -4.58 -7.75 -6.97
N ARG A 79 -5.79 -8.14 -6.53
CA ARG A 79 -6.96 -7.24 -6.52
C ARG A 79 -6.80 -5.99 -5.66
N GLY A 80 -5.95 -6.02 -4.63
CA GLY A 80 -5.64 -4.85 -3.81
C GLY A 80 -4.94 -3.73 -4.60
N GLY A 81 -4.17 -4.09 -5.63
CA GLY A 81 -3.52 -3.14 -6.53
C GLY A 81 -4.50 -2.27 -7.32
N ILE A 82 -5.70 -2.78 -7.61
CA ILE A 82 -6.75 -2.02 -8.34
C ILE A 82 -7.19 -0.80 -7.53
N ALA A 83 -7.41 -0.96 -6.22
CA ALA A 83 -7.79 0.15 -5.35
C ALA A 83 -6.71 1.25 -5.33
N PHE A 84 -5.43 0.86 -5.36
CA PHE A 84 -4.31 1.79 -5.44
C PHE A 84 -4.31 2.59 -6.75
N ILE A 85 -4.54 1.92 -7.89
CA ILE A 85 -4.63 2.58 -9.22
C ILE A 85 -5.81 3.54 -9.25
N ILE A 86 -6.99 3.10 -8.79
CA ILE A 86 -8.20 3.94 -8.73
C ILE A 86 -7.94 5.17 -7.86
N GLY A 87 -7.34 5.01 -6.68
CA GLY A 87 -6.99 6.12 -5.79
C GLY A 87 -6.06 7.15 -6.44
N GLY A 88 -5.03 6.69 -7.14
CA GLY A 88 -4.11 7.56 -7.89
C GLY A 88 -4.81 8.27 -9.05
N PHE A 89 -5.65 7.56 -9.79
CA PHE A 89 -6.43 8.13 -10.88
C PHE A 89 -7.39 9.21 -10.37
N VAL A 90 -8.15 8.94 -9.32
CA VAL A 90 -9.07 9.92 -8.72
C VAL A 90 -8.32 11.14 -8.21
N ALA A 91 -7.16 10.97 -7.57
CA ALA A 91 -6.37 12.08 -7.06
C ALA A 91 -5.89 13.02 -8.18
N TYR A 92 -5.28 12.49 -9.23
CA TYR A 92 -4.67 13.33 -10.27
C TYR A 92 -5.63 13.77 -11.37
N TRP A 93 -6.68 12.99 -11.68
CA TRP A 93 -7.58 13.26 -12.80
C TRP A 93 -8.89 13.90 -12.40
N PHE A 94 -9.29 13.82 -11.13
CA PHE A 94 -10.50 14.47 -10.63
C PHE A 94 -10.20 15.50 -9.56
N LEU A 95 -9.41 15.14 -8.54
CA LEU A 95 -9.14 16.05 -7.43
C LEU A 95 -8.22 17.20 -7.85
N SER A 96 -7.16 16.94 -8.63
CA SER A 96 -6.26 18.01 -9.11
C SER A 96 -6.97 19.09 -9.91
N PRO A 97 -7.79 18.77 -10.94
CA PRO A 97 -8.54 19.80 -11.65
C PRO A 97 -9.51 20.57 -10.77
N ALA A 98 -10.21 19.89 -9.85
CA ALA A 98 -11.11 20.53 -8.90
C ALA A 98 -10.37 21.53 -7.99
N LEU A 99 -9.22 21.15 -7.43
CA LEU A 99 -8.39 22.02 -6.61
C LEU A 99 -7.78 23.17 -7.41
N SER A 100 -7.41 22.94 -8.66
CA SER A 100 -6.93 23.99 -9.58
C SER A 100 -8.00 25.05 -9.81
N LEU A 101 -9.25 24.64 -10.07
CA LEU A 101 -10.38 25.57 -10.23
C LEU A 101 -10.68 26.36 -8.96
N MET A 102 -10.45 25.77 -7.80
CA MET A 102 -10.64 26.41 -6.48
C MET A 102 -9.44 27.27 -6.05
N ASN A 103 -8.35 27.32 -6.82
CA ASN A 103 -7.07 27.93 -6.45
C ASN A 103 -6.54 27.42 -5.10
N ALA A 104 -6.75 26.13 -4.81
CA ALA A 104 -6.43 25.49 -3.54
C ALA A 104 -5.13 24.69 -3.59
N PHE A 105 -4.28 24.89 -4.59
CA PHE A 105 -2.95 24.28 -4.63
C PHE A 105 -2.01 24.92 -3.60
N PRO A 106 -1.08 24.15 -3.03
CA PRO A 106 -0.05 24.69 -2.16
C PRO A 106 0.83 25.67 -2.92
N LEU A 107 1.31 26.67 -2.19
CA LEU A 107 2.28 27.64 -2.68
C LEU A 107 3.69 27.19 -2.32
N ASP A 108 4.66 27.47 -3.20
CA ASP A 108 6.07 27.30 -2.92
C ASP A 108 6.57 28.42 -1.98
N GLU A 109 7.80 28.30 -1.48
CA GLU A 109 8.46 29.31 -0.64
C GLU A 109 8.53 30.69 -1.32
N THR A 110 8.47 30.73 -2.64
CA THR A 110 8.44 31.95 -3.46
C THR A 110 7.04 32.52 -3.68
N GLY A 111 5.98 31.88 -3.16
CA GLY A 111 4.58 32.28 -3.36
C GLY A 111 4.01 31.86 -4.71
N GLN A 112 4.69 31.02 -5.48
CA GLN A 112 4.19 30.49 -6.75
C GLN A 112 3.33 29.24 -6.53
N VAL A 113 2.31 29.06 -7.35
CA VAL A 113 1.42 27.88 -7.29
C VAL A 113 2.18 26.65 -7.79
N ILE A 114 2.19 25.60 -7.00
CA ILE A 114 2.84 24.33 -7.35
C ILE A 114 1.93 23.55 -8.26
N ASN A 115 2.34 23.38 -9.52
CA ASN A 115 1.58 22.62 -10.55
C ASN A 115 2.24 21.28 -10.92
N GLU A 116 3.47 21.03 -10.48
CA GLU A 116 4.19 19.81 -10.81
C GLU A 116 3.67 18.60 -10.02
N PRO A 117 3.50 17.43 -10.64
CA PRO A 117 2.98 16.23 -9.97
C PRO A 117 3.85 15.74 -8.80
N GLY A 118 5.18 15.91 -8.89
CA GLY A 118 6.13 15.48 -7.86
C GLY A 118 5.95 16.22 -6.54
N PRO A 119 6.09 17.55 -6.50
CA PRO A 119 5.83 18.37 -5.33
C PRO A 119 4.39 18.27 -4.82
N LEU A 120 3.37 18.26 -5.70
CA LEU A 120 1.98 18.05 -5.32
C LEU A 120 1.77 16.72 -4.58
N ARG A 121 2.46 15.66 -5.01
CA ARG A 121 2.43 14.37 -4.31
C ARG A 121 2.94 14.48 -2.89
N LEU A 122 4.02 15.21 -2.68
CA LEU A 122 4.66 15.31 -1.36
C LEU A 122 3.90 16.24 -0.42
N LEU A 123 3.45 17.37 -0.90
CA LEU A 123 2.88 18.45 -0.08
C LEU A 123 1.36 18.32 0.09
N LEU A 124 0.66 17.71 -0.85
CA LEU A 124 -0.79 17.62 -0.84
C LEU A 124 -1.29 16.19 -0.72
N TYR A 125 -0.98 15.32 -1.69
CA TYR A 125 -1.61 13.99 -1.75
C TYR A 125 -1.11 13.02 -0.69
N ARG A 126 0.16 13.07 -0.34
CA ARG A 126 0.72 12.20 0.70
C ARG A 126 0.17 12.50 2.09
N PRO A 127 0.14 13.74 2.60
CA PRO A 127 -0.49 14.06 3.88
C PRO A 127 -1.99 13.74 3.88
N PHE A 128 -2.69 14.06 2.78
CA PHE A 128 -4.10 13.74 2.64
C PHE A 128 -4.36 12.23 2.69
N GLY A 129 -3.58 11.43 1.95
CA GLY A 129 -3.67 9.97 1.96
C GLY A 129 -3.36 9.36 3.33
N ILE A 130 -2.36 9.90 4.05
CA ILE A 130 -2.05 9.48 5.42
C ILE A 130 -3.23 9.78 6.35
N GLY A 131 -3.83 10.97 6.23
CA GLY A 131 -5.02 11.35 7.00
C GLY A 131 -6.20 10.40 6.73
N MET A 132 -6.43 10.03 5.47
CA MET A 132 -7.47 9.07 5.10
C MET A 132 -7.19 7.66 5.67
N LEU A 133 -5.92 7.21 5.66
CA LEU A 133 -5.53 5.92 6.24
C LEU A 133 -5.77 5.90 7.76
N ILE A 134 -5.35 6.94 8.47
CA ILE A 134 -5.56 7.04 9.91
C ILE A 134 -7.06 7.12 10.23
N GLY A 135 -7.79 7.96 9.52
CA GLY A 135 -9.25 8.10 9.71
C GLY A 135 -9.98 6.79 9.41
N GLY A 136 -9.62 6.10 8.33
CA GLY A 136 -10.17 4.80 7.98
C GLY A 136 -9.86 3.72 9.02
N ALA A 137 -8.63 3.70 9.55
CA ALA A 137 -8.23 2.76 10.60
C ALA A 137 -9.02 3.00 11.90
N VAL A 138 -9.12 4.25 12.34
CA VAL A 138 -9.91 4.63 13.54
C VAL A 138 -11.38 4.25 13.36
N MET A 139 -11.98 4.58 12.21
CA MET A 139 -13.35 4.24 11.91
C MET A 139 -13.56 2.71 11.86
N GLY A 140 -12.59 1.98 11.28
CA GLY A 140 -12.59 0.51 11.27
C GLY A 140 -12.63 -0.09 12.67
N VAL A 141 -11.84 0.45 13.61
CA VAL A 141 -11.86 0.01 15.02
C VAL A 141 -13.21 0.35 15.68
N ILE A 142 -13.74 1.55 15.43
CA ILE A 142 -15.06 1.95 15.98
C ILE A 142 -16.15 1.00 15.47
N LEU A 143 -16.18 0.71 14.17
CA LEU A 143 -17.16 -0.21 13.59
C LEU A 143 -16.98 -1.66 14.06
N ALA A 144 -15.74 -2.09 14.34
CA ALA A 144 -15.45 -3.42 14.87
C ALA A 144 -15.67 -3.53 16.39
N SER A 145 -15.84 -2.42 17.11
CA SER A 145 -15.96 -2.42 18.58
C SER A 145 -17.07 -3.35 19.13
N PRO A 146 -18.27 -3.48 18.52
CA PRO A 146 -19.29 -4.41 19.01
C PRO A 146 -18.83 -5.88 18.91
N LEU A 147 -18.08 -6.22 17.86
CA LEU A 147 -17.52 -7.57 17.67
C LEU A 147 -16.43 -7.86 18.70
N ILE A 148 -15.56 -6.89 18.97
CA ILE A 148 -14.52 -7.00 19.98
C ILE A 148 -15.14 -7.22 21.37
N VAL A 149 -16.14 -6.42 21.74
CA VAL A 149 -16.85 -6.57 23.02
C VAL A 149 -17.55 -7.94 23.11
N SER A 150 -18.18 -8.41 22.03
CA SER A 150 -18.84 -9.72 22.01
C SER A 150 -17.83 -10.86 22.14
N ALA A 151 -16.67 -10.77 21.50
CA ALA A 151 -15.58 -11.73 21.63
C ALA A 151 -15.06 -11.82 23.08
N VAL A 152 -14.80 -10.67 23.71
CA VAL A 152 -14.37 -10.61 25.11
C VAL A 152 -15.41 -11.23 26.05
N LYS A 153 -16.70 -10.92 25.85
CA LYS A 153 -17.81 -11.53 26.62
C LYS A 153 -17.89 -13.04 26.43
N SER A 154 -17.68 -13.53 25.21
CA SER A 154 -17.66 -14.96 24.92
C SER A 154 -16.49 -15.66 25.61
N MET A 155 -15.32 -15.06 25.61
CA MET A 155 -14.15 -15.56 26.34
C MET A 155 -14.40 -15.61 27.86
N GLN A 156 -15.01 -14.57 28.42
CA GLN A 156 -15.36 -14.55 29.85
C GLN A 156 -16.39 -15.64 30.22
N LYS A 157 -17.37 -15.90 29.34
CA LYS A 157 -18.33 -16.98 29.53
C LYS A 157 -17.65 -18.36 29.47
N ALA A 158 -16.78 -18.58 28.48
CA ALA A 158 -16.01 -19.81 28.38
C ALA A 158 -15.13 -20.03 29.61
N ALA A 159 -14.48 -18.97 30.12
CA ALA A 159 -13.66 -19.03 31.32
C ALA A 159 -14.44 -19.45 32.59
N LYS A 160 -15.73 -19.13 32.67
CA LYS A 160 -16.59 -19.49 33.79
C LYS A 160 -17.15 -20.92 33.70
N VAL A 161 -17.21 -21.51 32.51
CA VAL A 161 -17.79 -22.86 32.29
C VAL A 161 -16.72 -23.95 32.37
N THR A 162 -15.43 -23.64 32.23
CA THR A 162 -14.35 -24.63 32.20
C THR A 162 -13.94 -25.05 33.61
N THR A 163 -14.78 -25.86 34.28
CA THR A 163 -14.40 -26.62 35.48
C THR A 163 -13.83 -27.98 35.14
N GLY A 164 -13.60 -28.29 33.87
CA GLY A 164 -12.97 -29.56 33.42
C GLY A 164 -11.74 -29.24 32.58
N ILE A 165 -10.61 -29.03 33.20
CA ILE A 165 -9.33 -28.67 32.57
C ILE A 165 -8.82 -29.86 31.77
N SER A 166 -8.85 -29.80 30.44
CA SER A 166 -7.94 -30.55 29.58
C SER A 166 -6.54 -29.98 29.73
N LYS A 167 -5.54 -30.83 30.02
CA LYS A 167 -4.13 -30.45 30.28
C LYS A 167 -3.43 -29.73 29.09
N ASP A 168 -4.07 -29.63 27.93
CA ASP A 168 -3.50 -29.06 26.70
C ASP A 168 -3.99 -27.65 26.38
N GLU A 169 -4.81 -27.04 27.24
CA GLU A 169 -5.30 -25.68 27.00
C GLU A 169 -4.41 -24.63 27.67
N MET A 170 -4.05 -23.61 26.90
CA MET A 170 -3.22 -22.49 27.37
C MET A 170 -3.95 -21.75 28.51
N PRO A 171 -3.30 -21.42 29.62
CA PRO A 171 -3.95 -20.74 30.74
C PRO A 171 -4.49 -19.38 30.30
N ILE A 172 -5.77 -19.13 30.59
CA ILE A 172 -6.52 -17.94 30.23
C ILE A 172 -5.80 -16.62 30.56
N LYS A 173 -4.97 -16.63 31.62
CA LYS A 173 -4.13 -15.48 31.99
C LYS A 173 -3.13 -15.07 30.88
N LEU A 174 -2.60 -16.06 30.15
CA LEU A 174 -1.68 -15.83 29.02
C LEU A 174 -2.41 -15.22 27.82
N LEU A 175 -3.67 -15.56 27.61
CA LEU A 175 -4.53 -15.04 26.55
C LEU A 175 -4.89 -13.56 26.79
N TYR A 176 -5.11 -13.17 28.05
CA TYR A 176 -5.30 -11.77 28.43
C TYR A 176 -4.04 -10.93 28.17
N PHE A 177 -2.85 -11.51 28.40
CA PHE A 177 -1.58 -10.83 28.17
C PHE A 177 -1.24 -10.68 26.67
N ALA A 178 -1.78 -11.54 25.82
CA ALA A 178 -1.56 -11.51 24.36
C ALA A 178 -2.50 -10.50 23.63
N VAL A 179 -3.57 -10.03 24.28
CA VAL A 179 -4.57 -9.11 23.70
C VAL A 179 -4.36 -7.66 24.18
N LEU A 180 -3.55 -7.45 25.21
CA LEU A 180 -3.11 -6.12 25.68
C LEU A 180 -1.83 -5.70 24.99
#